data_7649e9c70baa5b59c5a876062c39c646
#
_entry.id   7649e9c70baa5b59c5a876062c39c646
#
_cell.length_a   1.000
_cell.length_b   1.000
_cell.length_c   1.000
_cell.angle_alpha   90.00
_cell.angle_beta   90.00
_cell.angle_gamma   90.00
#
_symmetry.space_group_name_H-M   'P 1'
#
loop_
_entity.id
_entity.type
_entity.pdbx_description
1 polymer ?
#
loop_
_entity_poly.entity_id
_entity_poly.type
_entity_poly.pdbx_seq_one_letter_code
_entity_poly.pdbx_strand_id
1 'polypeptide(L)'
;MLFTTACVYGGPSNTLDDCGNVTAGITGGGLSIGAAYDFDNGFTTAFGAQFSETGVATDENDDSYAINAAYTGDSYGVSITYANVEDGNDNDTYTALNGYYSFDNGLSISAGYEVGDLDNAAATVDETESYFIGINGEVGPGELGAALGTYGKMQEALGVMPERLMYEVYYSYALNDGMTIMPLIYSVEADGATDKDETGFMVKTSFSF
;
A
#
# COMPACT_ATOMS: atom_id res chain seq x y z
N MET A 1 4.71 -10.00 -5.48
CA MET A 1 5.01 -9.10 -4.37
C MET A 1 3.69 -8.57 -3.86
N LEU A 2 3.36 -8.80 -2.60
CA LEU A 2 2.15 -8.28 -1.97
C LEU A 2 2.36 -6.85 -1.48
N PHE A 3 3.57 -6.49 -1.11
CA PHE A 3 3.93 -5.13 -0.87
C PHE A 3 4.01 -4.38 -2.19
N THR A 4 3.09 -3.54 -2.47
CA THR A 4 3.18 -2.63 -3.59
C THR A 4 3.81 -1.34 -3.14
N THR A 5 4.60 -0.80 -4.00
CA THR A 5 5.46 0.34 -3.77
C THR A 5 4.73 1.64 -3.54
N ALA A 6 3.47 1.64 -3.38
CA ALA A 6 2.81 2.92 -3.23
C ALA A 6 1.54 2.75 -2.45
N CYS A 7 1.50 3.37 -1.33
CA CYS A 7 0.27 3.91 -0.83
C CYS A 7 -0.20 4.95 -1.83
N VAL A 8 -0.58 4.49 -2.99
CA VAL A 8 -1.16 5.32 -4.02
C VAL A 8 -2.64 5.16 -3.89
N TYR A 9 -3.31 6.26 -3.84
CA TYR A 9 -4.75 6.31 -3.99
C TYR A 9 -5.19 5.41 -5.16
N GLY A 10 -6.02 4.41 -4.87
CA GLY A 10 -6.44 3.44 -5.87
C GLY A 10 -5.39 2.42 -6.29
N GLY A 11 -4.30 2.29 -5.57
CA GLY A 11 -3.35 1.19 -5.75
C GLY A 11 -4.02 -0.16 -5.56
N PRO A 12 -3.48 -1.23 -6.14
CA PRO A 12 -4.03 -2.55 -5.95
C PRO A 12 -4.03 -2.88 -4.46
N SER A 13 -5.20 -3.12 -3.92
CA SER A 13 -5.32 -3.59 -2.55
C SER A 13 -4.58 -4.90 -2.43
N ASN A 14 -3.64 -4.95 -1.55
CA ASN A 14 -2.95 -6.16 -1.18
C ASN A 14 -3.42 -6.60 0.19
N THR A 15 -3.17 -7.84 0.51
CA THR A 15 -3.47 -8.37 1.82
C THR A 15 -2.63 -7.73 2.93
N LEU A 16 -1.54 -7.04 2.55
CA LEU A 16 -0.60 -6.39 3.44
C LEU A 16 -0.66 -4.89 3.47
N ASP A 17 -1.59 -4.34 2.81
CA ASP A 17 -1.57 -3.00 2.35
C ASP A 17 -2.40 -2.11 3.26
N ASP A 18 -1.74 -1.24 3.95
CA ASP A 18 -2.41 -0.16 4.63
C ASP A 18 -2.95 0.89 3.72
N CYS A 19 -2.38 0.98 2.55
CA CYS A 19 -2.81 1.91 1.55
C CYS A 19 -4.20 1.62 1.02
N GLY A 20 -4.64 0.38 1.15
CA GLY A 20 -6.03 0.00 0.89
C GLY A 20 -7.02 0.74 1.78
N ASN A 21 -6.58 1.22 2.92
CA ASN A 21 -7.44 1.97 3.82
C ASN A 21 -7.75 3.40 3.36
N VAL A 22 -6.91 3.96 2.51
CA VAL A 22 -7.19 5.25 1.87
C VAL A 22 -8.41 5.17 0.94
N THR A 23 -8.74 3.96 0.50
CA THR A 23 -9.89 3.71 -0.39
C THR A 23 -11.04 2.96 0.28
N ALA A 24 -10.85 2.48 1.50
CA ALA A 24 -11.80 1.58 2.16
C ALA A 24 -13.08 2.26 2.67
N GLY A 25 -13.08 3.56 2.80
CA GLY A 25 -14.22 4.30 3.34
C GLY A 25 -15.33 4.62 2.33
N ILE A 26 -15.07 4.50 1.04
CA ILE A 26 -15.99 5.02 0.04
C ILE A 26 -16.98 3.96 -0.41
N THR A 27 -18.05 3.84 0.31
CA THR A 27 -19.15 2.90 0.03
C THR A 27 -20.31 3.51 -0.75
N GLY A 28 -20.29 4.81 -1.00
CA GLY A 28 -21.31 5.55 -1.75
C GLY A 28 -20.99 5.65 -3.23
N GLY A 29 -22.02 5.79 -4.05
CA GLY A 29 -21.85 6.18 -5.45
C GLY A 29 -21.36 7.62 -5.53
N GLY A 30 -20.23 7.86 -6.15
CA GLY A 30 -19.65 9.20 -6.29
C GLY A 30 -18.94 9.39 -7.62
N LEU A 31 -18.51 10.61 -7.86
CA LEU A 31 -17.69 10.98 -9.01
C LEU A 31 -16.22 10.81 -8.67
N SER A 32 -15.50 10.01 -9.42
CA SER A 32 -14.05 9.93 -9.32
C SER A 32 -13.40 10.59 -10.52
N ILE A 33 -12.38 11.40 -10.27
CA ILE A 33 -11.55 12.01 -11.30
C ILE A 33 -10.08 11.72 -11.01
N GLY A 34 -9.29 11.60 -12.06
CA GLY A 34 -7.86 11.40 -11.91
C GLY A 34 -7.11 11.93 -13.12
N ALA A 35 -5.89 12.35 -12.89
CA ALA A 35 -4.96 12.80 -13.92
C ALA A 35 -3.53 12.37 -13.54
N ALA A 36 -2.76 12.00 -14.55
CA ALA A 36 -1.34 11.74 -14.38
C ALA A 36 -0.57 12.43 -15.50
N TYR A 37 0.64 12.86 -15.20
CA TYR A 37 1.52 13.49 -16.16
C TYR A 37 2.95 12.96 -16.00
N ASP A 38 3.53 12.56 -17.13
CA ASP A 38 4.92 12.17 -17.26
C ASP A 38 5.71 13.29 -17.92
N PHE A 39 6.78 13.74 -17.28
CA PHE A 39 7.62 14.84 -17.75
C PHE A 39 8.73 14.39 -18.73
N ASP A 40 8.75 13.11 -19.13
CA ASP A 40 9.77 12.51 -20.03
C ASP A 40 11.23 12.56 -19.50
N ASN A 41 11.42 12.94 -18.24
CA ASN A 41 12.74 13.06 -17.60
C ASN A 41 12.87 12.22 -16.34
N GLY A 42 12.01 11.21 -16.20
CA GLY A 42 11.90 10.35 -15.03
C GLY A 42 10.98 10.89 -13.94
N PHE A 43 10.51 12.13 -14.00
CA PHE A 43 9.51 12.65 -13.09
C PHE A 43 8.10 12.37 -13.60
N THR A 44 7.25 11.90 -12.69
CA THR A 44 5.81 11.73 -12.90
C THR A 44 5.05 12.36 -11.75
N THR A 45 3.85 12.85 -12.03
CA THR A 45 2.88 13.27 -11.01
C THR A 45 1.53 12.67 -11.30
N ALA A 46 0.77 12.38 -10.25
CA ALA A 46 -0.59 11.92 -10.37
C ALA A 46 -1.46 12.61 -9.32
N PHE A 47 -2.71 12.82 -9.68
CA PHE A 47 -3.74 13.34 -8.80
C PHE A 47 -4.98 12.48 -8.95
N GLY A 48 -5.63 12.16 -7.86
CA GLY A 48 -6.93 11.50 -7.82
C GLY A 48 -7.83 12.19 -6.82
N ALA A 49 -9.12 12.27 -7.13
CA ALA A 49 -10.13 12.72 -6.19
C ALA A 49 -11.40 11.89 -6.38
N GLN A 50 -12.09 11.67 -5.29
CA GLN A 50 -13.40 11.06 -5.27
C GLN A 50 -14.34 11.94 -4.46
N PHE A 51 -15.50 12.18 -5.00
CA PHE A 51 -16.56 12.98 -4.41
C PHE A 51 -17.73 12.06 -4.11
N SER A 52 -18.10 11.97 -2.87
CA SER A 52 -19.22 11.12 -2.42
C SER A 52 -20.29 11.98 -1.77
N GLU A 53 -21.53 11.75 -2.14
CA GLU A 53 -22.70 12.43 -1.62
C GLU A 53 -23.64 11.40 -1.02
N THR A 54 -23.89 11.47 0.26
CA THR A 54 -24.81 10.53 0.92
C THR A 54 -26.28 10.83 0.64
N GLY A 55 -26.59 12.03 0.16
CA GLY A 55 -27.94 12.48 -0.12
C GLY A 55 -28.78 12.80 1.13
N VAL A 56 -28.17 12.80 2.29
CA VAL A 56 -28.78 13.16 3.57
C VAL A 56 -28.31 14.56 3.95
N ALA A 57 -29.21 15.48 4.15
CA ALA A 57 -28.91 16.91 4.37
C ALA A 57 -28.11 17.20 5.68
N THR A 58 -27.88 16.20 6.50
CA THR A 58 -27.15 16.30 7.77
C THR A 58 -25.86 15.48 7.76
N ASP A 59 -25.60 14.70 6.71
CA ASP A 59 -24.34 14.00 6.54
C ASP A 59 -23.36 14.91 5.80
N GLU A 60 -22.16 14.91 6.26
CA GLU A 60 -21.07 15.57 5.58
C GLU A 60 -20.61 14.73 4.38
N ASN A 61 -19.92 15.33 3.47
CA ASN A 61 -19.44 14.67 2.27
C ASN A 61 -18.23 13.79 2.63
N ASP A 62 -18.17 12.61 2.07
CA ASP A 62 -17.00 11.71 2.19
C ASP A 62 -16.08 11.93 0.98
N ASP A 63 -15.53 13.12 0.88
CA ASP A 63 -14.64 13.48 -0.22
C ASP A 63 -13.21 13.01 0.08
N SER A 64 -12.51 12.58 -0.94
CA SER A 64 -11.13 12.14 -0.79
C SER A 64 -10.29 12.61 -1.96
N TYR A 65 -9.05 12.95 -1.68
CA TYR A 65 -8.10 13.26 -2.75
C TYR A 65 -6.69 12.78 -2.39
N ALA A 66 -5.92 12.51 -3.42
CA ALA A 66 -4.51 12.19 -3.28
C ALA A 66 -3.67 12.84 -4.37
N ILE A 67 -2.45 13.16 -4.03
CA ILE A 67 -1.42 13.62 -4.96
C ILE A 67 -0.16 12.79 -4.78
N ASN A 68 0.43 12.40 -5.89
CA ASN A 68 1.70 11.66 -5.93
C ASN A 68 2.71 12.40 -6.78
N ALA A 69 3.96 12.38 -6.34
CA ALA A 69 5.10 12.77 -7.16
C ALA A 69 6.15 11.65 -7.08
N ALA A 70 6.65 11.23 -8.23
CA ALA A 70 7.64 10.16 -8.31
C ALA A 70 8.77 10.53 -9.26
N TYR A 71 9.93 9.98 -8.97
CA TYR A 71 11.10 10.00 -9.84
C TYR A 71 11.60 8.58 -10.06
N THR A 72 11.83 8.23 -11.31
CA THR A 72 12.41 6.96 -11.73
C THR A 72 13.69 7.23 -12.52
N GLY A 73 14.82 6.84 -11.98
CA GLY A 73 16.11 6.81 -12.64
C GLY A 73 16.43 5.41 -13.17
N ASP A 74 17.65 5.23 -13.69
CA ASP A 74 18.08 3.96 -14.30
C ASP A 74 18.13 2.81 -13.29
N SER A 75 18.52 3.09 -12.05
CA SER A 75 18.72 2.07 -11.00
C SER A 75 17.91 2.30 -9.74
N TYR A 76 17.18 3.40 -9.63
CA TYR A 76 16.41 3.72 -8.43
C TYR A 76 15.14 4.47 -8.76
N GLY A 77 14.18 4.37 -7.87
CA GLY A 77 13.00 5.21 -7.89
C GLY A 77 12.63 5.65 -6.47
N VAL A 78 11.99 6.79 -6.38
CA VAL A 78 11.45 7.34 -5.14
C VAL A 78 10.11 8.00 -5.43
N SER A 79 9.16 7.87 -4.51
CA SER A 79 7.87 8.55 -4.62
C SER A 79 7.40 9.04 -3.26
N ILE A 80 6.68 10.14 -3.29
CA ILE A 80 5.95 10.68 -2.15
C ILE A 80 4.47 10.81 -2.54
N THR A 81 3.61 10.38 -1.64
CA THR A 81 2.16 10.48 -1.79
C THR A 81 1.59 11.19 -0.57
N TYR A 82 0.67 12.09 -0.81
CA TYR A 82 -0.17 12.68 0.22
C TYR A 82 -1.63 12.38 -0.12
N ALA A 83 -2.40 11.94 0.84
CA ALA A 83 -3.83 11.71 0.70
C ALA A 83 -4.59 12.35 1.86
N ASN A 84 -5.81 12.77 1.57
CA ASN A 84 -6.77 13.26 2.52
C ASN A 84 -8.08 12.50 2.29
N VAL A 85 -8.66 11.99 3.36
CA VAL A 85 -9.88 11.17 3.33
C VAL A 85 -10.85 11.73 4.36
N GLU A 86 -11.99 12.17 3.90
CA GLU A 86 -13.11 12.54 4.76
C GLU A 86 -13.99 11.31 5.01
N ASP A 87 -14.36 11.09 6.26
CA ASP A 87 -15.32 10.08 6.69
C ASP A 87 -16.28 10.73 7.71
N GLY A 88 -17.36 11.26 7.20
CA GLY A 88 -18.31 12.04 7.99
C GLY A 88 -17.72 13.36 8.50
N ASN A 89 -17.49 13.47 9.80
CA ASN A 89 -16.87 14.65 10.41
C ASN A 89 -15.36 14.54 10.61
N ASP A 90 -14.80 13.38 10.32
CA ASP A 90 -13.38 13.11 10.51
C ASP A 90 -12.63 13.35 9.19
N ASN A 91 -11.41 13.86 9.28
CA ASN A 91 -10.62 14.24 8.12
C ASN A 91 -9.19 13.68 8.25
N ASP A 92 -9.03 12.44 7.85
CA ASP A 92 -7.77 11.73 7.97
C ASP A 92 -6.79 12.13 6.88
N THR A 93 -5.54 12.32 7.25
CA THR A 93 -4.48 12.56 6.26
C THR A 93 -3.40 11.49 6.32
N TYR A 94 -2.81 11.19 5.18
CA TYR A 94 -1.77 10.19 5.04
C TYR A 94 -0.61 10.72 4.21
N THR A 95 0.61 10.46 4.65
CA THR A 95 1.81 10.79 3.90
C THR A 95 2.67 9.54 3.78
N ALA A 96 2.96 9.09 2.55
CA ALA A 96 3.78 7.93 2.28
C ALA A 96 5.04 8.30 1.48
N LEU A 97 6.16 7.69 1.84
CA LEU A 97 7.42 7.75 1.13
C LEU A 97 7.82 6.32 0.74
N ASN A 98 8.08 6.11 -0.56
CA ASN A 98 8.49 4.82 -1.09
C ASN A 98 9.74 4.96 -1.93
N GLY A 99 10.55 3.91 -1.99
CA GLY A 99 11.71 3.88 -2.85
C GLY A 99 12.20 2.47 -3.13
N TYR A 100 12.98 2.36 -4.21
CA TYR A 100 13.70 1.14 -4.54
C TYR A 100 15.08 1.47 -5.12
N TYR A 101 15.96 0.49 -5.03
CA TYR A 101 17.25 0.51 -5.69
C TYR A 101 17.56 -0.86 -6.30
N SER A 102 17.95 -0.86 -7.57
CA SER A 102 18.35 -2.05 -8.33
C SER A 102 19.86 -2.04 -8.54
N PHE A 103 20.51 -3.10 -8.10
CA PHE A 103 21.96 -3.28 -8.23
C PHE A 103 22.30 -3.92 -9.59
N ASP A 104 23.51 -3.69 -10.08
CA ASP A 104 23.99 -4.24 -11.34
C ASP A 104 24.00 -5.78 -11.39
N ASN A 105 23.95 -6.44 -10.26
CA ASN A 105 23.90 -7.91 -10.15
C ASN A 105 22.48 -8.50 -10.24
N GLY A 106 21.47 -7.69 -10.56
CA GLY A 106 20.08 -8.11 -10.67
C GLY A 106 19.32 -8.20 -9.35
N LEU A 107 19.96 -7.82 -8.24
CA LEU A 107 19.27 -7.68 -6.94
C LEU A 107 18.58 -6.33 -6.86
N SER A 108 17.41 -6.27 -6.26
CA SER A 108 16.72 -5.02 -5.92
C SER A 108 16.30 -5.02 -4.47
N ILE A 109 16.34 -3.85 -3.86
CA ILE A 109 15.76 -3.59 -2.54
C ILE A 109 14.69 -2.52 -2.67
N SER A 110 13.65 -2.61 -1.85
CA SER A 110 12.58 -1.62 -1.79
C SER A 110 12.19 -1.37 -0.34
N ALA A 111 11.73 -0.17 -0.06
CA ALA A 111 11.20 0.19 1.24
C ALA A 111 10.09 1.24 1.09
N GLY A 112 9.16 1.25 2.02
CA GLY A 112 8.13 2.26 2.14
C GLY A 112 7.82 2.55 3.60
N TYR A 113 7.36 3.76 3.85
CA TYR A 113 6.94 4.25 5.15
C TYR A 113 5.77 5.21 4.97
N GLU A 114 4.74 5.04 5.78
CA GLU A 114 3.55 5.88 5.79
C GLU A 114 3.23 6.33 7.21
N VAL A 115 2.81 7.58 7.33
CA VAL A 115 2.24 8.15 8.55
C VAL A 115 0.84 8.64 8.20
N GLY A 116 -0.13 8.30 9.03
CA GLY A 116 -1.47 8.84 9.02
C GLY A 116 -1.72 9.70 10.24
N ASP A 117 -2.40 10.83 10.03
CA ASP A 117 -2.93 11.71 11.07
C ASP A 117 -4.45 11.58 11.01
N LEU A 118 -5.04 11.10 12.11
CA LEU A 118 -6.46 10.77 12.20
C LEU A 118 -7.21 11.85 12.96
N ASP A 119 -8.14 12.50 12.32
CA ASP A 119 -8.99 13.54 12.91
C ASP A 119 -10.20 12.91 13.63
N ASN A 120 -9.93 12.08 14.64
CA ASN A 120 -10.99 11.46 15.43
C ASN A 120 -11.03 12.06 16.85
N ALA A 121 -11.92 12.99 17.08
CA ALA A 121 -12.08 13.67 18.35
C ALA A 121 -12.43 12.75 19.56
N ALA A 122 -12.81 11.51 19.30
CA ALA A 122 -13.14 10.52 20.34
C ALA A 122 -11.98 9.57 20.67
N ALA A 123 -10.94 9.55 19.84
CA ALA A 123 -9.78 8.68 20.01
C ALA A 123 -8.66 9.39 20.79
N THR A 124 -7.95 8.64 21.59
CA THR A 124 -6.70 9.11 22.21
C THR A 124 -5.49 8.88 21.32
N VAL A 125 -5.72 8.43 20.10
CA VAL A 125 -4.74 8.19 19.05
C VAL A 125 -5.12 8.95 17.85
N ASP A 126 -4.23 9.75 17.47
CA ASP A 126 -4.29 10.63 16.31
C ASP A 126 -3.29 10.24 15.22
N GLU A 127 -2.40 9.27 15.45
CA GLU A 127 -1.40 8.88 14.48
C GLU A 127 -1.44 7.37 14.17
N THR A 128 -1.13 7.03 12.92
CA THR A 128 -0.87 5.67 12.47
C THR A 128 0.44 5.60 11.72
N GLU A 129 1.14 4.50 11.83
CA GLU A 129 2.37 4.24 11.11
C GLU A 129 2.30 2.90 10.39
N SER A 130 2.92 2.83 9.21
CA SER A 130 3.15 1.56 8.53
C SER A 130 4.45 1.59 7.73
N TYR A 131 5.06 0.44 7.54
CA TYR A 131 6.28 0.32 6.76
C TYR A 131 6.44 -1.05 6.12
N PHE A 132 7.27 -1.12 5.11
CA PHE A 132 7.77 -2.38 4.58
C PHE A 132 9.21 -2.27 4.10
N ILE A 133 9.89 -3.41 4.06
CA ILE A 133 11.19 -3.60 3.39
C ILE A 133 11.09 -4.87 2.56
N GLY A 134 11.53 -4.80 1.31
CA GLY A 134 11.55 -5.91 0.37
C GLY A 134 12.90 -6.07 -0.30
N ILE A 135 13.19 -7.30 -0.70
CA ILE A 135 14.35 -7.66 -1.50
C ILE A 135 13.90 -8.66 -2.56
N ASN A 136 14.36 -8.52 -3.78
CA ASN A 136 14.10 -9.47 -4.85
C ASN A 136 15.27 -9.55 -5.82
N GLY A 137 15.34 -10.65 -6.53
CA GLY A 137 16.37 -10.87 -7.54
C GLY A 137 16.10 -12.09 -8.40
N GLU A 138 16.78 -12.16 -9.53
CA GLU A 138 16.65 -13.27 -10.47
C GLU A 138 17.25 -14.55 -9.90
N VAL A 139 16.46 -15.63 -9.91
CA VAL A 139 16.88 -16.97 -9.50
C VAL A 139 16.39 -17.99 -10.54
N GLY A 140 17.31 -18.53 -11.29
CA GLY A 140 16.98 -19.44 -12.39
C GLY A 140 16.10 -18.76 -13.47
N PRO A 141 14.96 -19.35 -13.84
CA PRO A 141 14.08 -18.77 -14.86
C PRO A 141 13.04 -17.78 -14.30
N GLY A 142 13.12 -17.41 -13.03
CA GLY A 142 12.17 -16.54 -12.40
C GLY A 142 12.82 -15.59 -11.39
N GLU A 143 11.97 -14.91 -10.62
CA GLU A 143 12.36 -13.97 -9.58
C GLU A 143 11.97 -14.51 -8.21
N LEU A 144 12.92 -14.55 -7.30
CA LEU A 144 12.68 -14.80 -5.89
C LEU A 144 12.63 -13.47 -5.14
N GLY A 145 11.63 -13.30 -4.31
CA GLY A 145 11.51 -12.14 -3.44
C GLY A 145 11.11 -12.52 -2.03
N ALA A 146 11.50 -11.65 -1.10
CA ALA A 146 11.09 -11.69 0.28
C ALA A 146 10.79 -10.27 0.76
N ALA A 147 9.83 -10.12 1.65
CA ALA A 147 9.51 -8.84 2.25
C ALA A 147 9.02 -9.03 3.68
N LEU A 148 9.15 -7.97 4.46
CA LEU A 148 8.52 -7.82 5.76
C LEU A 148 7.90 -6.42 5.87
N GLY A 149 6.85 -6.30 6.65
CA GLY A 149 6.21 -5.01 6.90
C GLY A 149 5.14 -5.14 7.94
N THR A 150 4.51 -4.03 8.27
CA THR A 150 3.38 -4.00 9.18
C THR A 150 2.15 -4.65 8.54
N TYR A 151 1.38 -5.35 9.34
CA TYR A 151 0.09 -5.87 8.95
C TYR A 151 -1.01 -4.98 9.52
N GLY A 152 -1.58 -4.18 8.65
CA GLY A 152 -2.53 -3.16 9.05
C GLY A 152 -1.87 -1.91 9.63
N LYS A 153 -2.68 -0.92 9.93
CA LYS A 153 -2.24 0.32 10.56
C LYS A 153 -1.81 0.04 12.00
N MET A 154 -0.65 0.52 12.38
CA MET A 154 -0.28 0.60 13.78
C MET A 154 -1.01 1.79 14.41
N GLN A 155 -1.90 1.53 15.33
CA GLN A 155 -2.52 2.55 16.16
C GLN A 155 -1.94 2.46 17.57
N GLU A 156 -1.08 3.37 17.92
CA GLU A 156 -0.35 3.33 19.19
C GLU A 156 -1.21 3.62 20.42
N ALA A 157 -2.40 4.07 20.24
CA ALA A 157 -3.16 4.78 21.29
C ALA A 157 -4.08 4.03 22.11
N LEU A 158 -4.36 3.03 22.28
CA LEU A 158 -5.16 2.48 23.39
C LEU A 158 -4.53 1.31 24.12
N GLY A 159 -3.28 0.97 23.79
CA GLY A 159 -2.65 -0.24 24.28
C GLY A 159 -3.35 -1.49 23.76
N VAL A 160 -4.11 -1.37 22.68
CA VAL A 160 -5.03 -2.39 22.17
C VAL A 160 -4.59 -3.01 20.87
N MET A 161 -3.73 -2.37 20.09
CA MET A 161 -3.19 -2.99 18.87
C MET A 161 -1.67 -2.91 18.86
N PRO A 162 -0.98 -3.98 19.28
CA PRO A 162 0.46 -4.07 19.12
C PRO A 162 0.81 -4.06 17.63
N GLU A 163 1.97 -3.52 17.32
CA GLU A 163 2.58 -3.71 16.02
C GLU A 163 2.54 -5.19 15.64
N ARG A 164 1.93 -5.49 14.51
CA ARG A 164 1.93 -6.83 13.93
C ARG A 164 2.78 -6.81 12.68
N LEU A 165 3.73 -7.71 12.61
CA LEU A 165 4.53 -7.87 11.41
C LEU A 165 3.97 -8.99 10.53
N MET A 166 4.12 -8.78 9.24
CA MET A 166 3.90 -9.78 8.24
C MET A 166 5.18 -10.01 7.44
N TYR A 167 5.42 -11.26 7.17
CA TYR A 167 6.56 -11.74 6.40
C TYR A 167 6.03 -12.45 5.17
N GLU A 168 6.66 -12.24 4.02
CA GLU A 168 6.34 -12.97 2.80
C GLU A 168 7.58 -13.42 2.06
N VAL A 169 7.45 -14.56 1.39
CA VAL A 169 8.43 -15.05 0.41
C VAL A 169 7.66 -15.54 -0.81
N TYR A 170 8.07 -15.12 -1.98
CA TYR A 170 7.44 -15.50 -3.24
C TYR A 170 8.47 -15.89 -4.30
N TYR A 171 8.00 -16.67 -5.27
CA TYR A 171 8.75 -16.95 -6.48
C TYR A 171 7.87 -16.65 -7.70
N SER A 172 8.25 -15.68 -8.50
CA SER A 172 7.52 -15.29 -9.70
C SER A 172 8.13 -15.96 -10.94
N TYR A 173 7.33 -16.71 -11.67
CA TYR A 173 7.78 -17.46 -12.84
C TYR A 173 6.84 -17.22 -14.02
N ALA A 174 7.41 -16.71 -15.14
CA ALA A 174 6.70 -16.61 -16.40
C ALA A 174 6.64 -18.00 -17.07
N LEU A 175 5.45 -18.58 -17.10
CA LEU A 175 5.21 -19.88 -17.73
C LEU A 175 5.28 -19.76 -19.27
N ASN A 176 4.82 -18.64 -19.80
CA ASN A 176 4.89 -18.21 -21.19
C ASN A 176 4.64 -16.70 -21.29
N ASP A 177 4.65 -16.14 -22.52
CA ASP A 177 4.50 -14.70 -22.75
C ASP A 177 3.18 -14.09 -22.24
N GLY A 178 2.16 -14.91 -22.02
CA GLY A 178 0.84 -14.46 -21.55
C GLY A 178 0.47 -14.93 -20.15
N MET A 179 1.34 -15.68 -19.44
CA MET A 179 0.98 -16.24 -18.14
C MET A 179 2.16 -16.25 -17.17
N THR A 180 1.94 -15.68 -16.00
CA THR A 180 2.89 -15.73 -14.88
C THR A 180 2.22 -16.42 -13.68
N ILE A 181 2.96 -17.29 -13.01
CA ILE A 181 2.57 -17.97 -11.78
C ILE A 181 3.48 -17.51 -10.65
N MET A 182 2.90 -17.16 -9.52
CA MET A 182 3.64 -16.72 -8.34
C MET A 182 3.12 -17.42 -7.09
N PRO A 183 3.67 -18.58 -6.73
CA PRO A 183 3.50 -19.14 -5.39
C PRO A 183 4.12 -18.21 -4.34
N LEU A 184 3.44 -18.09 -3.20
CA LEU A 184 3.80 -17.21 -2.11
C LEU A 184 3.44 -17.87 -0.79
N ILE A 185 4.31 -17.70 0.19
CA ILE A 185 4.08 -18.07 1.59
C ILE A 185 4.15 -16.78 2.40
N TYR A 186 3.24 -16.63 3.33
CA TYR A 186 3.25 -15.50 4.27
C TYR A 186 3.01 -15.96 5.70
N SER A 187 3.47 -15.16 6.65
CA SER A 187 3.18 -15.32 8.06
C SER A 187 2.87 -13.96 8.67
N VAL A 188 1.79 -13.89 9.43
CA VAL A 188 1.35 -12.70 10.17
C VAL A 188 1.47 -12.98 11.65
N GLU A 189 2.09 -12.09 12.40
CA GLU A 189 2.18 -12.20 13.85
C GLU A 189 0.80 -12.15 14.51
N ALA A 190 0.69 -12.84 15.64
CA ALA A 190 -0.54 -12.92 16.41
C ALA A 190 -0.98 -11.55 16.96
N ASP A 191 -2.27 -11.36 17.10
CA ASP A 191 -2.90 -10.15 17.62
C ASP A 191 -3.05 -10.19 19.16
N GLY A 192 -2.19 -10.89 19.85
CA GLY A 192 -2.24 -10.95 21.30
C GLY A 192 -1.47 -12.11 21.90
N ALA A 193 -1.25 -12.06 23.20
CA ALA A 193 -0.43 -13.03 23.92
C ALA A 193 -1.00 -14.47 23.94
N THR A 194 -2.27 -14.65 23.59
CA THR A 194 -2.95 -15.95 23.56
C THR A 194 -3.21 -16.48 22.15
N ASP A 195 -3.01 -15.67 21.15
CA ASP A 195 -3.21 -16.04 19.77
C ASP A 195 -1.94 -16.67 19.19
N LYS A 196 -2.04 -17.21 18.00
CA LYS A 196 -0.93 -17.80 17.27
C LYS A 196 -0.72 -17.08 15.98
N ASP A 197 0.54 -17.02 15.55
CA ASP A 197 0.89 -16.54 14.23
C ASP A 197 0.08 -17.29 13.15
N GLU A 198 -0.40 -16.54 12.19
CA GLU A 198 -1.13 -17.07 11.06
C GLU A 198 -0.18 -17.25 9.88
N THR A 199 -0.07 -18.47 9.37
CA THR A 199 0.74 -18.76 8.19
C THR A 199 -0.15 -19.25 7.07
N GLY A 200 0.00 -18.66 5.90
CA GLY A 200 -0.78 -18.97 4.72
C GLY A 200 0.08 -19.25 3.48
N PHE A 201 -0.56 -19.89 2.52
CA PHE A 201 0.00 -20.13 1.19
C PHE A 201 -0.97 -19.62 0.15
N MET A 202 -0.44 -18.91 -0.87
CA MET A 202 -1.21 -18.38 -1.98
C MET A 202 -0.52 -18.71 -3.31
N VAL A 203 -1.28 -18.88 -4.35
CA VAL A 203 -0.79 -18.90 -5.73
C VAL A 203 -1.50 -17.81 -6.51
N LYS A 204 -0.75 -16.78 -6.90
CA LYS A 204 -1.24 -15.75 -7.81
C LYS A 204 -0.93 -16.16 -9.24
N THR A 205 -1.94 -16.07 -10.10
CA THR A 205 -1.77 -16.31 -11.54
C THR A 205 -2.22 -15.06 -12.29
N SER A 206 -1.36 -14.54 -13.13
CA SER A 206 -1.61 -13.37 -13.96
C SER A 206 -1.66 -13.76 -15.43
N PHE A 207 -2.63 -13.23 -16.16
CA PHE A 207 -2.80 -13.43 -17.59
C PHE A 207 -2.67 -12.10 -18.32
N SER A 208 -1.95 -12.09 -19.45
CA SER A 208 -1.81 -10.95 -20.36
C SER A 208 -2.30 -11.36 -21.75
N PHE A 209 -3.18 -10.56 -22.34
CA PHE A 209 -3.81 -10.82 -23.65
C PHE A 209 -3.47 -9.73 -24.64
#